data_48a9f69a4d3b6ca7e9738b0c50b18371
#
_entry.id   48a9f69a4d3b6ca7e9738b0c50b18371
#
_cell.length_a   1.000
_cell.length_b   1.000
_cell.length_c   1.000
_cell.angle_alpha   90.00
_cell.angle_beta   90.00
_cell.angle_gamma   90.00
#
_symmetry.space_group_name_H-M   'P 1'
#
loop_
_entity.id
_entity.type
_entity.pdbx_description
1 polymer ?
#
loop_
_entity_poly.entity_id
_entity_poly.type
_entity_poly.pdbx_seq_one_letter_code
_entity_poly.pdbx_strand_id
1 'polypeptide(L)'
;YSMKMTRDAEYDLVHEMESSLMELMSSSLKQRLTAEPVRFVYQRDMPDAMVEMLRDKLSISNYDSMLPGGRYHNFKDFIGFPNVGKANLVNKPMPRLRHLWFDKFRNGFDAIRERDVLLYYPYHTFEHVLELLRQASFDPSVLAIKINIYRVAKDSRIIDAMIHAAHNGKKVTVVVELQARFDEEANIHWAKRLTEAGVHVIFSAPGLKIHAKLFLISRKEGDE
;
A
#
# COMPACT_ATOMS: atom_id res chain seq x y z
N TYR A 1 6.58 -30.84 11.19
CA TYR A 1 7.83 -30.11 10.91
C TYR A 1 7.51 -28.80 10.23
N SER A 2 8.37 -27.80 10.40
CA SER A 2 8.22 -26.50 9.78
C SER A 2 9.17 -26.35 8.59
N MET A 3 8.73 -25.57 7.60
CA MET A 3 9.53 -25.25 6.43
C MET A 3 9.20 -23.84 5.94
N LYS A 4 10.15 -23.23 5.20
CA LYS A 4 9.96 -21.96 4.54
C LYS A 4 10.62 -21.99 3.17
N MET A 5 9.88 -21.62 2.14
CA MET A 5 10.38 -21.52 0.78
C MET A 5 10.35 -20.06 0.32
N THR A 6 11.41 -19.64 -0.34
CA THR A 6 11.47 -18.35 -1.04
C THR A 6 11.55 -18.64 -2.53
N ARG A 7 10.70 -18.00 -3.30
CA ARG A 7 10.71 -18.05 -4.76
C ARG A 7 11.38 -16.81 -5.32
N ASP A 8 11.85 -16.89 -6.54
CA ASP A 8 12.33 -15.73 -7.25
C ASP A 8 11.20 -14.70 -7.39
N ALA A 9 11.52 -13.45 -7.09
CA ALA A 9 10.58 -12.33 -7.15
C ALA A 9 11.02 -11.27 -8.17
N GLU A 10 12.17 -11.45 -8.80
CA GLU A 10 12.68 -10.53 -9.80
C GLU A 10 12.19 -10.97 -11.17
N TYR A 11 11.25 -10.21 -11.72
CA TYR A 11 10.86 -10.29 -13.12
C TYR A 11 11.22 -8.97 -13.78
N ASP A 12 12.03 -9.05 -14.81
CA ASP A 12 12.20 -7.95 -15.74
C ASP A 12 10.87 -7.73 -16.46
N LEU A 13 10.31 -6.54 -16.31
CA LEU A 13 9.19 -6.11 -17.13
C LEU A 13 9.72 -5.91 -18.56
N VAL A 14 9.72 -6.99 -19.33
CA VAL A 14 10.02 -6.90 -20.76
C VAL A 14 8.91 -6.04 -21.35
N HIS A 15 9.29 -4.92 -21.94
CA HIS A 15 8.38 -4.04 -22.67
C HIS A 15 7.85 -4.77 -23.91
N GLU A 16 6.77 -5.50 -23.75
CA GLU A 16 5.93 -5.86 -24.89
C GLU A 16 5.13 -4.60 -25.26
N MET A 17 5.33 -4.12 -26.47
CA MET A 17 4.78 -2.84 -26.97
C MET A 17 3.25 -2.77 -27.02
N GLU A 18 2.54 -3.89 -26.82
CA GLU A 18 1.08 -3.99 -27.00
C GLU A 18 0.28 -4.14 -25.72
N SER A 19 0.91 -4.45 -24.60
CA SER A 19 0.20 -4.66 -23.32
C SER A 19 0.25 -3.43 -22.43
N SER A 20 -0.87 -3.13 -21.77
CA SER A 20 -0.88 -2.03 -20.77
C SER A 20 0.04 -2.38 -19.60
N LEU A 21 0.68 -1.38 -18.99
CA LEU A 21 1.56 -1.56 -17.83
C LEU A 21 0.85 -2.31 -16.68
N MET A 22 -0.46 -2.11 -16.50
CA MET A 22 -1.27 -2.84 -15.53
C MET A 22 -1.40 -4.32 -15.84
N GLU A 23 -1.57 -4.70 -17.11
CA GLU A 23 -1.66 -6.09 -17.53
C GLU A 23 -0.34 -6.81 -17.36
N LEU A 24 0.76 -6.17 -17.75
CA LEU A 24 2.12 -6.67 -17.52
C LEU A 24 2.38 -6.92 -16.03
N MET A 25 2.05 -5.96 -15.16
CA MET A 25 2.19 -6.13 -13.71
C MET A 25 1.29 -7.25 -13.16
N SER A 26 0.06 -7.35 -13.62
CA SER A 26 -0.87 -8.40 -13.20
C SER A 26 -0.39 -9.79 -13.61
N SER A 27 0.14 -9.96 -14.82
CA SER A 27 0.73 -11.21 -15.29
C SER A 27 1.99 -11.58 -14.51
N SER A 28 2.88 -10.61 -14.28
CA SER A 28 4.10 -10.78 -13.47
C SER A 28 3.78 -11.25 -12.05
N LEU A 29 2.75 -10.70 -11.40
CA LEU A 29 2.32 -11.14 -10.06
C LEU A 29 1.85 -12.62 -10.04
N LYS A 30 1.13 -13.05 -11.07
CA LYS A 30 0.72 -14.46 -11.20
C LYS A 30 1.93 -15.38 -11.41
N GLN A 31 2.90 -14.96 -12.21
CA GLN A 31 4.13 -15.71 -12.45
C GLN A 31 4.95 -15.92 -11.17
N ARG A 32 4.97 -14.95 -10.24
CA ARG A 32 5.65 -15.10 -8.94
C ARG A 32 5.15 -16.29 -8.11
N LEU A 33 3.89 -16.70 -8.28
CA LEU A 33 3.33 -17.84 -7.57
C LEU A 33 3.89 -19.17 -8.08
N THR A 34 4.31 -19.21 -9.34
CA THR A 34 4.86 -20.39 -10.02
C THR A 34 6.36 -20.30 -10.26
N ALA A 35 7.00 -19.19 -9.86
CA ALA A 35 8.43 -18.96 -10.01
C ALA A 35 9.27 -20.04 -9.32
N GLU A 36 10.46 -20.27 -9.83
CA GLU A 36 11.38 -21.28 -9.30
C GLU A 36 11.76 -20.98 -7.84
N PRO A 37 11.84 -22.01 -6.97
CA PRO A 37 12.35 -21.88 -5.62
C PRO A 37 13.83 -21.50 -5.65
N VAL A 38 14.23 -20.44 -4.96
CA VAL A 38 15.64 -20.05 -4.82
C VAL A 38 16.21 -20.40 -3.44
N ARG A 39 15.36 -20.63 -2.46
CA ARG A 39 15.76 -21.00 -1.10
C ARG A 39 14.69 -21.81 -0.40
N PHE A 40 15.10 -22.93 0.17
CA PHE A 40 14.26 -23.79 1.00
C PHE A 40 14.92 -24.00 2.35
N VAL A 41 14.24 -23.57 3.43
CA VAL A 41 14.70 -23.79 4.82
C VAL A 41 13.73 -24.78 5.45
N TYR A 42 14.27 -25.82 6.09
CA TYR A 42 13.49 -26.87 6.75
C TYR A 42 13.99 -27.13 8.16
N GLN A 43 13.10 -27.60 9.03
CA GLN A 43 13.50 -27.98 10.40
C GLN A 43 14.50 -29.13 10.35
N ARG A 44 15.64 -28.97 11.02
CA ARG A 44 16.76 -29.94 10.97
C ARG A 44 16.37 -31.36 11.34
N ASP A 45 15.40 -31.53 12.25
CA ASP A 45 14.93 -32.82 12.72
C ASP A 45 13.93 -33.50 11.74
N MET A 46 13.69 -32.91 10.57
CA MET A 46 12.84 -33.49 9.53
C MET A 46 13.53 -34.74 8.97
N PRO A 47 12.83 -35.89 8.89
CA PRO A 47 13.39 -37.09 8.31
C PRO A 47 13.86 -36.89 6.87
N ASP A 48 15.02 -37.46 6.51
CA ASP A 48 15.60 -37.31 5.17
C ASP A 48 14.62 -37.72 4.05
N ALA A 49 13.89 -38.81 4.23
CA ALA A 49 12.86 -39.23 3.27
C ALA A 49 11.77 -38.17 3.02
N MET A 50 11.43 -37.37 4.05
CA MET A 50 10.47 -36.28 3.91
C MET A 50 11.12 -35.08 3.20
N VAL A 51 12.36 -34.76 3.49
CA VAL A 51 13.11 -33.72 2.81
C VAL A 51 13.23 -34.01 1.32
N GLU A 52 13.60 -35.24 0.96
CA GLU A 52 13.68 -35.71 -0.43
C GLU A 52 12.32 -35.64 -1.13
N MET A 53 11.27 -36.15 -0.49
CA MET A 53 9.91 -36.06 -1.04
C MET A 53 9.49 -34.59 -1.30
N LEU A 54 9.78 -33.68 -0.39
CA LEU A 54 9.47 -32.25 -0.55
C LEU A 54 10.31 -31.63 -1.67
N ARG A 55 11.59 -31.98 -1.76
CA ARG A 55 12.46 -31.52 -2.85
C ARG A 55 11.87 -31.90 -4.21
N ASP A 56 11.48 -33.16 -4.38
CA ASP A 56 10.94 -33.66 -5.64
C ASP A 56 9.58 -33.04 -5.95
N LYS A 57 8.67 -32.96 -4.97
CA LYS A 57 7.32 -32.42 -5.16
C LYS A 57 7.29 -30.92 -5.40
N LEU A 58 8.25 -30.17 -4.85
CA LEU A 58 8.38 -28.73 -5.01
C LEU A 58 9.31 -28.33 -6.15
N SER A 59 9.88 -29.31 -6.86
CA SER A 59 10.84 -29.12 -7.97
C SER A 59 12.03 -28.26 -7.55
N ILE A 60 12.57 -28.52 -6.35
CA ILE A 60 13.75 -27.81 -5.84
C ILE A 60 14.98 -28.46 -6.47
N SER A 61 15.73 -27.67 -7.25
CA SER A 61 16.91 -28.16 -7.94
C SER A 61 18.10 -28.33 -6.99
N ASN A 62 19.13 -29.03 -7.44
CA ASN A 62 20.37 -29.21 -6.67
C ASN A 62 21.20 -27.90 -6.55
N TYR A 63 20.87 -26.91 -7.35
CA TYR A 63 21.50 -25.57 -7.35
C TYR A 63 20.82 -24.62 -6.35
N ASP A 64 19.61 -24.97 -5.89
CA ASP A 64 18.87 -24.17 -4.94
C ASP A 64 19.42 -24.35 -3.51
N SER A 65 19.33 -23.29 -2.70
CA SER A 65 19.79 -23.34 -1.32
C SER A 65 18.84 -24.14 -0.45
N MET A 66 19.19 -25.38 -0.11
CA MET A 66 18.52 -26.20 0.91
C MET A 66 19.24 -26.05 2.26
N LEU A 67 18.59 -25.50 3.27
CA LEU A 67 19.22 -25.15 4.55
C LEU A 67 18.49 -25.82 5.72
N PRO A 68 19.16 -26.70 6.48
CA PRO A 68 18.62 -27.18 7.74
C PRO A 68 18.62 -26.06 8.78
N GLY A 69 17.45 -25.72 9.30
CA GLY A 69 17.24 -24.65 10.25
C GLY A 69 16.62 -25.12 11.58
N GLY A 70 16.25 -24.19 12.43
CA GLY A 70 15.47 -24.45 13.62
C GLY A 70 13.98 -24.63 13.30
N ARG A 71 13.17 -24.78 14.35
CA ARG A 71 11.71 -24.86 14.24
C ARG A 71 11.09 -23.54 13.78
N TYR A 72 11.70 -22.42 14.12
CA TYR A 72 11.26 -21.09 13.74
C TYR A 72 12.27 -20.49 12.77
N HIS A 73 11.81 -20.16 11.56
CA HIS A 73 12.68 -19.73 10.46
C HIS A 73 12.88 -18.22 10.40
N ASN A 74 11.91 -17.45 10.88
CA ASN A 74 11.96 -16.00 10.84
C ASN A 74 11.09 -15.40 11.95
N PHE A 75 11.69 -14.64 12.88
CA PHE A 75 10.96 -13.98 13.96
C PHE A 75 9.97 -12.91 13.46
N LYS A 76 10.16 -12.38 12.24
CA LYS A 76 9.19 -11.50 11.60
C LYS A 76 7.80 -12.13 11.45
N ASP A 77 7.73 -13.45 11.35
CA ASP A 77 6.46 -14.17 11.23
C ASP A 77 5.59 -14.00 12.49
N PHE A 78 6.19 -13.63 13.63
CA PHE A 78 5.48 -13.32 14.88
C PHE A 78 4.88 -11.90 14.95
N ILE A 79 5.08 -11.04 13.95
CA ILE A 79 4.39 -9.73 13.87
C ILE A 79 2.87 -9.92 13.87
N GLY A 80 2.39 -10.98 13.23
CA GLY A 80 0.97 -11.37 13.22
C GLY A 80 0.54 -12.27 14.38
N PHE A 81 1.28 -12.26 15.52
CA PHE A 81 0.94 -13.11 16.66
C PHE A 81 -0.47 -12.79 17.17
N PRO A 82 -1.33 -13.80 17.32
CA PRO A 82 -2.72 -13.58 17.70
C PRO A 82 -2.83 -13.03 19.12
N ASN A 83 -3.84 -12.20 19.36
CA ASN A 83 -4.17 -11.77 20.72
C ASN A 83 -4.72 -12.96 21.50
N VAL A 84 -3.95 -13.42 22.50
CA VAL A 84 -4.31 -14.55 23.35
C VAL A 84 -5.18 -14.16 24.56
N GLY A 85 -5.75 -12.95 24.57
CA GLY A 85 -6.67 -12.49 25.60
C GLY A 85 -6.01 -12.10 26.94
N LYS A 86 -4.67 -11.96 26.98
CA LYS A 86 -3.93 -11.58 28.19
C LYS A 86 -3.55 -10.10 28.12
N ALA A 87 -4.27 -9.25 28.82
CA ALA A 87 -4.09 -7.79 28.79
C ALA A 87 -2.67 -7.34 29.24
N ASN A 88 -2.00 -8.11 30.08
CA ASN A 88 -0.63 -7.84 30.55
C ASN A 88 0.46 -8.09 29.47
N LEU A 89 0.10 -8.74 28.35
CA LEU A 89 1.01 -8.99 27.23
C LEU A 89 0.82 -7.98 26.09
N VAL A 90 -0.09 -7.03 26.25
CA VAL A 90 -0.42 -6.02 25.23
C VAL A 90 -0.22 -4.63 25.82
N ASN A 91 0.44 -3.76 25.08
CA ASN A 91 0.53 -2.36 25.46
C ASN A 91 -0.86 -1.70 25.42
N LYS A 92 -1.13 -0.80 26.35
CA LYS A 92 -2.36 -0.01 26.31
C LYS A 92 -2.41 0.81 25.03
N PRO A 93 -3.55 0.85 24.33
CA PRO A 93 -3.71 1.71 23.18
C PRO A 93 -3.45 3.16 23.55
N MET A 94 -2.62 3.85 22.77
CA MET A 94 -2.41 5.28 22.93
C MET A 94 -3.56 6.01 22.22
N PRO A 95 -4.34 6.86 22.91
CA PRO A 95 -5.38 7.65 22.26
C PRO A 95 -4.74 8.66 21.29
N ARG A 96 -5.29 8.74 20.10
CA ARG A 96 -4.85 9.73 19.11
C ARG A 96 -5.41 11.10 19.49
N LEU A 97 -4.53 12.09 19.55
CA LEU A 97 -4.88 13.44 19.94
C LEU A 97 -5.44 14.22 18.75
N ARG A 98 -6.48 15.00 18.98
CA ARG A 98 -6.90 16.02 18.04
C ARG A 98 -5.96 17.21 18.12
N HIS A 99 -5.71 17.89 17.00
CA HIS A 99 -4.92 19.11 16.99
C HIS A 99 -5.83 20.29 17.32
N LEU A 100 -5.58 20.92 18.46
CA LEU A 100 -6.44 21.99 19.03
C LEU A 100 -6.69 23.18 18.09
N TRP A 101 -5.79 23.41 17.13
CA TRP A 101 -5.97 24.48 16.15
C TRP A 101 -7.12 24.17 15.19
N PHE A 102 -7.21 22.95 14.66
CA PHE A 102 -8.32 22.56 13.79
C PHE A 102 -9.67 22.62 14.48
N ASP A 103 -9.73 22.36 15.77
CA ASP A 103 -10.98 22.37 16.55
C ASP A 103 -11.56 23.78 16.75
N LYS A 104 -10.80 24.84 16.42
CA LYS A 104 -11.28 26.23 16.46
C LYS A 104 -12.06 26.64 15.22
N PHE A 105 -12.01 25.86 14.15
CA PHE A 105 -12.59 26.19 12.86
C PHE A 105 -13.66 25.16 12.45
N ARG A 106 -14.65 25.64 11.71
CA ARG A 106 -15.72 24.78 11.18
C ARG A 106 -15.23 23.89 10.03
N ASN A 107 -14.24 24.35 9.27
CA ASN A 107 -13.62 23.60 8.18
C ASN A 107 -12.10 23.70 8.21
N GLY A 108 -11.45 22.71 7.57
CA GLY A 108 -9.99 22.63 7.54
C GLY A 108 -9.33 23.72 6.69
N PHE A 109 -10.02 24.23 5.65
CA PHE A 109 -9.47 25.28 4.80
C PHE A 109 -9.32 26.60 5.54
N ASP A 110 -10.27 26.97 6.40
CA ASP A 110 -10.15 28.18 7.21
C ASP A 110 -8.98 28.06 8.19
N ALA A 111 -8.77 26.88 8.78
CA ALA A 111 -7.67 26.65 9.69
C ALA A 111 -6.29 26.82 9.02
N ILE A 112 -6.11 26.27 7.81
CA ILE A 112 -4.83 26.35 7.07
C ILE A 112 -4.62 27.70 6.38
N ARG A 113 -5.67 28.47 6.11
CA ARG A 113 -5.56 29.83 5.61
C ARG A 113 -4.93 30.77 6.64
N GLU A 114 -5.26 30.57 7.93
CA GLU A 114 -4.72 31.40 9.00
C GLU A 114 -3.25 31.14 9.29
N ARG A 115 -2.81 29.88 9.17
CA ARG A 115 -1.41 29.51 9.37
C ARG A 115 -1.12 28.07 8.91
N ASP A 116 0.16 27.77 8.70
CA ASP A 116 0.63 26.40 8.52
C ASP A 116 0.38 25.56 9.77
N VAL A 117 0.01 24.30 9.56
CA VAL A 117 -0.29 23.37 10.66
C VAL A 117 0.57 22.12 10.52
N LEU A 118 1.37 21.84 11.55
CA LEU A 118 2.16 20.62 11.64
C LEU A 118 1.39 19.54 12.38
N LEU A 119 1.18 18.39 11.73
CA LEU A 119 0.61 17.19 12.34
C LEU A 119 1.71 16.16 12.58
N TYR A 120 1.76 15.62 13.80
CA TYR A 120 2.78 14.64 14.20
C TYR A 120 2.16 13.27 14.40
N TYR A 121 2.39 12.38 13.45
CA TYR A 121 1.90 11.00 13.49
C TYR A 121 2.90 10.05 14.16
N PRO A 122 2.40 9.03 14.87
CA PRO A 122 1.01 8.57 15.04
C PRO A 122 0.23 9.24 16.19
N TYR A 123 0.77 10.27 16.83
CA TYR A 123 0.19 10.91 18.03
C TYR A 123 -1.03 11.75 17.71
N HIS A 124 -0.98 12.59 16.68
CA HIS A 124 -2.17 13.26 16.18
C HIS A 124 -3.03 12.30 15.35
N THR A 125 -4.34 12.53 15.38
CA THR A 125 -5.27 11.78 14.53
C THR A 125 -5.08 12.10 13.05
N PHE A 126 -5.18 11.10 12.21
CA PHE A 126 -5.20 11.26 10.75
C PHE A 126 -6.54 11.80 10.22
N GLU A 127 -7.57 11.84 11.07
CA GLU A 127 -8.90 12.36 10.73
C GLU A 127 -8.86 13.79 10.18
N HIS A 128 -7.94 14.63 10.62
CA HIS A 128 -7.80 16.00 10.08
C HIS A 128 -7.50 16.01 8.58
N VAL A 129 -6.63 15.10 8.11
CA VAL A 129 -6.31 14.97 6.68
C VAL A 129 -7.49 14.37 5.91
N LEU A 130 -8.11 13.33 6.45
CA LEU A 130 -9.28 12.70 5.82
C LEU A 130 -10.45 13.68 5.70
N GLU A 131 -10.69 14.46 6.74
CA GLU A 131 -11.74 15.47 6.76
C GLU A 131 -11.46 16.59 5.75
N LEU A 132 -10.20 17.05 5.64
CA LEU A 132 -9.82 18.06 4.66
C LEU A 132 -10.05 17.56 3.22
N LEU A 133 -9.66 16.32 2.93
CA LEU A 133 -9.91 15.71 1.61
C LEU A 133 -11.40 15.49 1.35
N ARG A 134 -12.16 15.09 2.38
CA ARG A 134 -13.62 14.99 2.28
C ARG A 134 -14.25 16.35 1.99
N GLN A 135 -13.88 17.40 2.71
CA GLN A 135 -14.34 18.76 2.46
C GLN A 135 -13.98 19.21 1.04
N ALA A 136 -12.72 18.96 0.60
CA ALA A 136 -12.30 19.25 -0.77
C ALA A 136 -13.14 18.56 -1.83
N SER A 137 -13.63 17.36 -1.57
CA SER A 137 -14.45 16.61 -2.53
C SER A 137 -15.82 17.24 -2.77
N PHE A 138 -16.37 17.98 -1.81
CA PHE A 138 -17.69 18.62 -1.88
C PHE A 138 -17.66 20.13 -2.08
N ASP A 139 -16.57 20.82 -1.69
CA ASP A 139 -16.45 22.28 -1.78
C ASP A 139 -16.53 22.74 -3.25
N PRO A 140 -17.54 23.54 -3.66
CA PRO A 140 -17.67 24.00 -5.04
C PRO A 140 -16.52 24.90 -5.49
N SER A 141 -15.80 25.53 -4.57
CA SER A 141 -14.61 26.35 -4.87
C SER A 141 -13.37 25.50 -5.21
N VAL A 142 -13.35 24.22 -4.85
CA VAL A 142 -12.25 23.33 -5.20
C VAL A 142 -12.35 22.91 -6.66
N LEU A 143 -11.31 23.19 -7.44
CA LEU A 143 -11.22 22.93 -8.88
C LEU A 143 -10.52 21.61 -9.19
N ALA A 144 -9.45 21.32 -8.45
CA ALA A 144 -8.63 20.14 -8.70
C ALA A 144 -8.02 19.56 -7.43
N ILE A 145 -7.80 18.25 -7.44
CA ILE A 145 -7.05 17.53 -6.42
C ILE A 145 -6.00 16.66 -7.11
N LYS A 146 -4.74 16.76 -6.67
CA LYS A 146 -3.64 15.91 -7.14
C LYS A 146 -3.02 15.21 -5.94
N ILE A 147 -2.80 13.91 -6.04
CA ILE A 147 -2.25 13.10 -4.96
C ILE A 147 -1.36 12.00 -5.49
N ASN A 148 -0.30 11.65 -4.75
CA ASN A 148 0.46 10.42 -4.99
C ASN A 148 0.15 9.36 -3.94
N ILE A 149 0.05 8.12 -4.43
CA ILE A 149 -0.25 6.94 -3.65
C ILE A 149 0.89 5.94 -3.79
N TYR A 150 1.49 5.60 -2.64
CA TYR A 150 2.42 4.48 -2.52
C TYR A 150 1.71 3.25 -1.94
N ARG A 151 1.02 3.43 -0.81
CA ARG A 151 0.20 2.43 -0.12
C ARG A 151 -1.00 3.09 0.51
N VAL A 152 -2.14 2.44 0.41
CA VAL A 152 -3.37 2.86 1.09
C VAL A 152 -4.01 1.67 1.80
N ALA A 153 -4.82 1.95 2.80
CA ALA A 153 -5.57 0.91 3.52
C ALA A 153 -6.55 0.19 2.58
N LYS A 154 -6.92 -1.03 2.91
CA LYS A 154 -7.88 -1.83 2.13
C LYS A 154 -9.22 -1.11 1.95
N ASP A 155 -9.69 -0.41 2.99
CA ASP A 155 -10.91 0.41 2.96
C ASP A 155 -10.47 1.88 3.11
N SER A 156 -9.88 2.43 2.04
CA SER A 156 -9.24 3.74 2.09
C SER A 156 -10.22 4.87 1.86
N ARG A 157 -10.51 5.64 2.89
CA ARG A 157 -11.31 6.88 2.82
C ARG A 157 -10.66 7.96 1.95
N ILE A 158 -9.35 7.88 1.69
CA ILE A 158 -8.67 8.75 0.72
C ILE A 158 -9.15 8.42 -0.69
N ILE A 159 -9.19 7.14 -1.05
CA ILE A 159 -9.69 6.70 -2.36
C ILE A 159 -11.15 7.12 -2.54
N ASP A 160 -11.99 6.91 -1.53
CA ASP A 160 -13.40 7.32 -1.59
C ASP A 160 -13.54 8.83 -1.77
N ALA A 161 -12.72 9.64 -1.10
CA ALA A 161 -12.72 11.10 -1.28
C ALA A 161 -12.32 11.50 -2.72
N MET A 162 -11.35 10.81 -3.35
CA MET A 162 -10.96 11.07 -4.75
C MET A 162 -12.08 10.71 -5.72
N ILE A 163 -12.75 9.57 -5.52
CA ILE A 163 -13.91 9.15 -6.31
C ILE A 163 -15.06 10.18 -6.17
N HIS A 164 -15.39 10.56 -4.95
CA HIS A 164 -16.43 11.58 -4.73
C HIS A 164 -16.09 12.93 -5.37
N ALA A 165 -14.81 13.35 -5.30
CA ALA A 165 -14.36 14.57 -5.95
C ALA A 165 -14.55 14.50 -7.47
N ALA A 166 -14.20 13.39 -8.12
CA ALA A 166 -14.40 13.18 -9.54
C ALA A 166 -15.90 13.21 -9.91
N HIS A 167 -16.74 12.50 -9.17
CA HIS A 167 -18.19 12.51 -9.37
C HIS A 167 -18.82 13.91 -9.16
N ASN A 168 -18.21 14.77 -8.34
CA ASN A 168 -18.60 16.17 -8.15
C ASN A 168 -17.96 17.12 -9.19
N GLY A 169 -17.44 16.58 -10.30
CA GLY A 169 -16.92 17.34 -11.44
C GLY A 169 -15.55 17.98 -11.24
N LYS A 170 -14.80 17.60 -10.20
CA LYS A 170 -13.46 18.14 -9.95
C LYS A 170 -12.41 17.41 -10.80
N LYS A 171 -11.35 18.12 -11.19
CA LYS A 171 -10.20 17.50 -11.87
C LYS A 171 -9.35 16.73 -10.85
N VAL A 172 -9.47 15.41 -10.84
CA VAL A 172 -8.69 14.58 -9.91
C VAL A 172 -7.58 13.86 -10.67
N THR A 173 -6.34 14.01 -10.20
CA THR A 173 -5.17 13.29 -10.71
C THR A 173 -4.54 12.49 -9.57
N VAL A 174 -4.37 11.19 -9.78
CA VAL A 174 -3.74 10.29 -8.82
C VAL A 174 -2.53 9.64 -9.46
N VAL A 175 -1.36 9.82 -8.86
CA VAL A 175 -0.13 9.15 -9.28
C VAL A 175 0.05 7.90 -8.41
N VAL A 176 0.04 6.72 -9.02
CA VAL A 176 0.07 5.42 -8.33
C VAL A 176 1.41 4.74 -8.53
N GLU A 177 2.03 4.28 -7.43
CA GLU A 177 3.21 3.43 -7.47
C GLU A 177 2.79 1.96 -7.64
N LEU A 178 3.03 1.40 -8.82
CA LEU A 178 2.70 -0.01 -9.08
C LEU A 178 3.68 -1.00 -8.44
N GLN A 179 4.94 -0.59 -8.25
CA GLN A 179 6.00 -1.44 -7.68
C GLN A 179 6.12 -1.29 -6.14
N ALA A 180 5.00 -1.03 -5.46
CA ALA A 180 4.95 -1.01 -4.00
C ALA A 180 4.97 -2.45 -3.48
N ARG A 181 6.16 -2.96 -3.15
CA ARG A 181 6.37 -4.37 -2.75
C ARG A 181 5.36 -4.83 -1.71
N PHE A 182 4.66 -5.94 -2.01
CA PHE A 182 3.56 -6.58 -1.29
C PHE A 182 2.19 -5.91 -1.42
N ASP A 183 2.10 -4.75 -2.07
CA ASP A 183 0.84 -4.02 -2.27
C ASP A 183 0.53 -3.79 -3.76
N GLU A 184 1.27 -4.46 -4.66
CA GLU A 184 1.13 -4.30 -6.11
C GLU A 184 -0.30 -4.62 -6.57
N GLU A 185 -0.85 -5.75 -6.12
CA GLU A 185 -2.22 -6.17 -6.48
C GLU A 185 -3.26 -5.17 -5.97
N ALA A 186 -3.10 -4.70 -4.73
CA ALA A 186 -3.99 -3.68 -4.16
C ALA A 186 -3.92 -2.37 -4.95
N ASN A 187 -2.72 -1.93 -5.34
CA ASN A 187 -2.54 -0.70 -6.10
C ASN A 187 -3.10 -0.80 -7.52
N ILE A 188 -2.98 -1.96 -8.18
CA ILE A 188 -3.65 -2.24 -9.47
C ILE A 188 -5.17 -2.16 -9.33
N HIS A 189 -5.71 -2.79 -8.29
CA HIS A 189 -7.15 -2.74 -8.02
C HIS A 189 -7.64 -1.30 -7.81
N TRP A 190 -6.93 -0.49 -7.02
CA TRP A 190 -7.27 0.91 -6.79
C TRP A 190 -7.13 1.77 -8.03
N ALA A 191 -6.07 1.56 -8.82
CA ALA A 191 -5.89 2.28 -10.09
C ALA A 191 -7.07 2.04 -11.03
N LYS A 192 -7.52 0.79 -11.17
CA LYS A 192 -8.69 0.44 -11.97
C LYS A 192 -9.96 1.13 -11.47
N ARG A 193 -10.26 1.02 -10.18
CA ARG A 193 -11.45 1.63 -9.55
C ARG A 193 -11.46 3.16 -9.69
N LEU A 194 -10.30 3.81 -9.55
CA LEU A 194 -10.17 5.25 -9.74
C LEU A 194 -10.41 5.64 -11.20
N THR A 195 -9.85 4.90 -12.16
CA THR A 195 -10.06 5.15 -13.59
C THR A 195 -11.53 4.99 -13.98
N GLU A 196 -12.21 3.95 -13.50
CA GLU A 196 -13.63 3.72 -13.71
C GLU A 196 -14.51 4.87 -13.17
N ALA A 197 -14.06 5.55 -12.11
CA ALA A 197 -14.72 6.73 -11.54
C ALA A 197 -14.37 8.06 -12.25
N GLY A 198 -13.60 8.03 -13.35
CA GLY A 198 -13.22 9.22 -14.11
C GLY A 198 -12.02 9.98 -13.54
N VAL A 199 -11.27 9.40 -12.60
CA VAL A 199 -10.03 9.97 -12.09
C VAL A 199 -8.89 9.77 -13.12
N HIS A 200 -8.09 10.80 -13.35
CA HIS A 200 -6.88 10.69 -14.18
C HIS A 200 -5.79 9.99 -13.39
N VAL A 201 -5.55 8.72 -13.70
CA VAL A 201 -4.52 7.90 -13.05
C VAL A 201 -3.23 7.95 -13.87
N ILE A 202 -2.12 8.23 -13.20
CA ILE A 202 -0.76 8.24 -13.77
C ILE A 202 0.08 7.21 -12.99
N PHE A 203 0.91 6.45 -13.68
CA PHE A 203 1.85 5.54 -13.06
C PHE A 203 3.25 6.14 -12.98
N SER A 204 4.07 5.62 -12.05
CA SER A 204 5.47 6.03 -11.93
C SER A 204 6.25 5.80 -13.23
N ALA A 205 7.19 6.70 -13.52
CA ALA A 205 8.11 6.48 -14.62
C ALA A 205 9.01 5.25 -14.35
N PRO A 206 9.35 4.46 -15.38
CA PRO A 206 10.27 3.33 -15.23
C PRO A 206 11.57 3.74 -14.53
N GLY A 207 12.04 2.91 -13.60
CA GLY A 207 13.26 3.15 -12.83
C GLY A 207 13.13 4.16 -11.69
N LEU A 208 11.98 4.83 -11.53
CA LEU A 208 11.72 5.76 -10.43
C LEU A 208 10.63 5.22 -9.52
N LYS A 209 10.78 5.45 -8.21
CA LYS A 209 9.75 5.14 -7.21
C LYS A 209 9.11 6.40 -6.65
N ILE A 210 7.79 6.40 -6.63
CA ILE A 210 7.00 7.45 -5.98
C ILE A 210 6.92 7.14 -4.49
N HIS A 211 7.78 7.75 -3.68
CA HIS A 211 7.78 7.52 -2.23
C HIS A 211 7.33 8.73 -1.41
N ALA A 212 7.24 9.91 -2.00
CA ALA A 212 6.66 11.09 -1.35
C ALA A 212 5.16 10.85 -1.01
N LYS A 213 4.67 11.48 0.05
CA LYS A 213 3.26 11.50 0.45
C LYS A 213 2.82 12.94 0.35
N LEU A 214 2.24 13.26 -0.80
CA LEU A 214 1.89 14.62 -1.17
C LEU A 214 0.48 14.66 -1.74
N PHE A 215 -0.30 15.65 -1.37
CA PHE A 215 -1.49 16.04 -2.09
C PHE A 215 -1.57 17.56 -2.24
N LEU A 216 -2.14 17.99 -3.32
CA LEU A 216 -2.36 19.40 -3.67
C LEU A 216 -3.85 19.58 -3.96
N ILE A 217 -4.46 20.54 -3.30
CA ILE A 217 -5.84 20.97 -3.54
C ILE A 217 -5.79 22.37 -4.14
N SER A 218 -6.32 22.52 -5.36
CA SER A 218 -6.45 23.83 -6.02
C SER A 218 -7.85 24.34 -5.79
N ARG A 219 -7.96 25.50 -5.20
CA ARG A 219 -9.22 26.14 -4.82
C ARG A 219 -9.26 27.56 -5.38
N LYS A 220 -10.42 27.95 -5.94
CA LYS A 220 -10.67 29.33 -6.35
C LYS A 220 -11.00 30.15 -5.08
N GLU A 221 -10.33 31.26 -4.90
CA GLU A 221 -10.58 32.20 -3.81
C GLU A 221 -10.83 33.60 -4.39
N GLY A 222 -12.02 34.13 -4.15
CA GLY A 222 -12.46 35.39 -4.75
C GLY A 222 -12.97 35.26 -6.19
N ASP A 223 -13.15 36.38 -6.84
CA ASP A 223 -13.68 36.49 -8.21
C ASP A 223 -12.59 36.53 -9.29
N GLU A 224 -11.32 36.30 -8.93
CA GLU A 224 -10.19 36.21 -9.87
C GLU A 224 -9.91 34.77 -10.33
#